data_02abe328531dfe7875bb8dba54a4242d
#
_entry.id   02abe328531dfe7875bb8dba54a4242d
#
_cell.length_a   1.000
_cell.length_b   1.000
_cell.length_c   1.000
_cell.angle_alpha   90.00
_cell.angle_beta   90.00
_cell.angle_gamma   90.00
#
_symmetry.space_group_name_H-M   'P 1'
#
loop_
_entity.id
_entity.type
_entity.pdbx_description
1 polymer ?
#
loop_
_entity_poly.entity_id
_entity_poly.type
_entity_poly.pdbx_seq_one_letter_code
_entity_poly.pdbx_strand_id
1 'polypeptide(L)'
;MCIPFNYQPKLVGTLHKWLGPNDIHGKLAMHSFSWLMGGSTTTNGIVFDNGARFFISFHDPDRIRQIVRTILEDPVMFEGLIVTDVSIQPDPDLSNCEFFKIGSPVFIQRRLEDGSNKHYTYEDTVAGNLLEETLRHKMQVAGLPDDRTLKISFATEYPKTLLSRKSGWIVLWNYWNIANYMVFWNE
;
A
#
# COMPACT_ATOMS: atom_id res chain seq x y z
N MET A 1 19.50 0.27 -13.74
CA MET A 1 18.29 -0.08 -14.53
C MET A 1 17.26 1.04 -14.36
N CYS A 2 16.58 1.45 -15.46
CA CYS A 2 15.57 2.51 -15.41
C CYS A 2 14.16 1.90 -15.53
N ILE A 3 13.33 2.14 -14.54
CA ILE A 3 11.94 1.64 -14.47
C ILE A 3 10.99 2.79 -14.83
N PRO A 4 10.03 2.59 -15.74
CA PRO A 4 9.09 3.64 -16.12
C PRO A 4 8.22 4.07 -14.94
N PHE A 5 7.79 5.34 -14.91
CA PHE A 5 6.99 5.89 -13.79
C PHE A 5 5.66 5.15 -13.55
N ASN A 6 5.09 4.55 -14.59
CA ASN A 6 3.82 3.83 -14.53
C ASN A 6 4.00 2.32 -14.25
N TYR A 7 4.98 1.94 -13.44
CA TYR A 7 5.28 0.54 -13.14
C TYR A 7 4.26 -0.12 -12.16
N GLN A 8 3.44 0.66 -11.46
CA GLN A 8 2.54 0.16 -10.42
C GLN A 8 1.62 -0.98 -10.87
N PRO A 9 0.99 -0.94 -12.06
CA PRO A 9 0.20 -2.08 -12.54
C PRO A 9 1.03 -3.35 -12.71
N LYS A 10 2.30 -3.22 -13.10
CA LYS A 10 3.22 -4.37 -13.24
C LYS A 10 3.60 -4.94 -11.87
N LEU A 11 3.79 -4.07 -10.86
CA LEU A 11 4.02 -4.50 -9.47
C LEU A 11 2.80 -5.26 -8.93
N VAL A 12 1.59 -4.75 -9.14
CA VAL A 12 0.34 -5.45 -8.80
C VAL A 12 0.25 -6.80 -9.49
N GLY A 13 0.54 -6.85 -10.80
CA GLY A 13 0.58 -8.11 -11.57
C GLY A 13 1.57 -9.13 -11.00
N THR A 14 2.75 -8.67 -10.56
CA THR A 14 3.75 -9.51 -9.91
C THR A 14 3.24 -10.08 -8.58
N LEU A 15 2.59 -9.26 -7.75
CA LEU A 15 1.98 -9.74 -6.51
C LEU A 15 0.91 -10.80 -6.77
N HIS A 16 0.06 -10.60 -7.77
CA HIS A 16 -0.94 -11.60 -8.16
C HIS A 16 -0.30 -12.89 -8.69
N LYS A 17 0.81 -12.80 -9.45
CA LYS A 17 1.60 -13.96 -9.88
C LYS A 17 2.06 -14.78 -8.68
N TRP A 18 2.63 -14.14 -7.67
CA TRP A 18 3.13 -14.82 -6.47
C TRP A 18 2.04 -15.35 -5.55
N LEU A 19 0.89 -14.70 -5.52
CA LEU A 19 -0.29 -15.22 -4.81
C LEU A 19 -0.93 -16.43 -5.50
N GLY A 20 -0.65 -16.62 -6.79
CA GLY A 20 -1.27 -17.69 -7.58
C GLY A 20 -2.78 -17.54 -7.70
N PRO A 21 -3.50 -18.61 -8.07
CA PRO A 21 -4.95 -18.62 -8.07
C PRO A 21 -5.48 -18.32 -6.67
N ASN A 22 -6.24 -17.25 -6.53
CA ASN A 22 -6.75 -16.80 -5.24
C ASN A 22 -8.15 -16.19 -5.39
N ASP A 23 -8.85 -16.12 -4.27
CA ASP A 23 -10.22 -15.61 -4.17
C ASP A 23 -10.27 -14.14 -3.68
N ILE A 24 -9.17 -13.40 -3.79
CA ILE A 24 -9.03 -12.03 -3.28
C ILE A 24 -9.74 -11.01 -4.19
N HIS A 25 -9.92 -11.35 -5.47
CA HIS A 25 -10.60 -10.48 -6.42
C HIS A 25 -12.05 -10.19 -6.00
N GLY A 26 -12.38 -8.90 -5.93
CA GLY A 26 -13.73 -8.45 -5.55
C GLY A 26 -14.04 -8.52 -4.05
N LYS A 27 -13.13 -9.01 -3.22
CA LYS A 27 -13.24 -8.97 -1.76
C LYS A 27 -12.52 -7.77 -1.17
N LEU A 28 -12.83 -7.47 0.09
CA LEU A 28 -12.13 -6.44 0.85
C LEU A 28 -10.64 -6.79 0.95
N ALA A 29 -9.77 -5.90 0.49
CA ALA A 29 -8.34 -6.11 0.51
C ALA A 29 -7.82 -6.08 1.96
N MET A 30 -7.43 -7.27 2.48
CA MET A 30 -6.79 -7.46 3.79
C MET A 30 -5.27 -7.57 3.66
N HIS A 31 -4.73 -6.87 2.67
CA HIS A 31 -3.31 -6.78 2.39
C HIS A 31 -2.94 -5.37 1.95
N SER A 32 -1.67 -5.07 2.05
CA SER A 32 -1.09 -3.85 1.50
C SER A 32 0.32 -4.12 0.96
N PHE A 33 0.79 -3.23 0.11
CA PHE A 33 2.17 -3.22 -0.37
C PHE A 33 2.62 -1.79 -0.63
N SER A 34 3.91 -1.55 -0.49
CA SER A 34 4.52 -0.25 -0.81
C SER A 34 4.88 -0.16 -2.29
N TRP A 35 5.17 1.03 -2.74
CA TRP A 35 5.90 1.22 -3.99
C TRP A 35 7.37 0.80 -3.82
N LEU A 36 8.08 0.69 -4.96
CA LEU A 36 9.53 0.50 -4.96
C LEU A 36 10.21 1.74 -4.35
N MET A 37 11.08 1.52 -3.39
CA MET A 37 11.81 2.55 -2.65
C MET A 37 13.31 2.45 -2.91
N GLY A 38 14.03 3.56 -2.73
CA GLY A 38 15.48 3.64 -2.88
C GLY A 38 15.93 4.07 -4.29
N GLY A 39 14.99 4.48 -5.15
CA GLY A 39 15.30 4.96 -6.50
C GLY A 39 15.45 6.47 -6.60
N SER A 40 16.19 6.91 -7.60
CA SER A 40 16.34 8.30 -8.01
C SER A 40 15.54 8.60 -9.26
N THR A 41 14.81 9.71 -9.26
CA THR A 41 14.00 10.14 -10.41
C THR A 41 14.89 10.72 -11.50
N THR A 42 14.67 10.27 -12.75
CA THR A 42 15.31 10.79 -13.96
C THR A 42 14.25 11.31 -14.93
N THR A 43 14.66 11.83 -16.07
CA THR A 43 13.75 12.29 -17.12
C THR A 43 12.87 11.15 -17.68
N ASN A 44 13.40 9.93 -17.71
CA ASN A 44 12.78 8.77 -18.39
C ASN A 44 12.16 7.75 -17.42
N GLY A 45 12.32 7.91 -16.11
CA GLY A 45 11.84 6.95 -15.13
C GLY A 45 12.59 7.04 -13.80
N ILE A 46 12.59 5.94 -13.07
CA ILE A 46 13.23 5.82 -11.77
C ILE A 46 14.41 4.85 -11.90
N VAL A 47 15.59 5.25 -11.45
CA VAL A 47 16.81 4.43 -11.47
C VAL A 47 17.10 3.95 -10.04
N PHE A 48 17.40 2.66 -9.90
CA PHE A 48 17.72 2.01 -8.64
C PHE A 48 19.16 1.48 -8.70
N ASP A 49 20.12 2.34 -8.35
CA ASP A 49 21.55 2.00 -8.43
C ASP A 49 21.97 0.95 -7.39
N ASN A 50 21.35 0.99 -6.22
CA ASN A 50 21.63 0.08 -5.10
C ASN A 50 20.50 -0.95 -4.87
N GLY A 51 19.71 -1.22 -5.91
CA GLY A 51 18.53 -2.06 -5.80
C GLY A 51 17.31 -1.30 -5.29
N ALA A 52 16.15 -1.95 -5.39
CA ALA A 52 14.89 -1.44 -4.91
C ALA A 52 14.43 -2.26 -3.69
N ARG A 53 13.71 -1.62 -2.79
CA ARG A 53 13.02 -2.28 -1.68
C ARG A 53 11.53 -2.04 -1.79
N PHE A 54 10.74 -3.00 -1.37
CA PHE A 54 9.30 -2.83 -1.20
C PHE A 54 8.80 -3.76 -0.10
N PHE A 55 7.65 -3.44 0.46
CA PHE A 55 7.04 -4.17 1.55
C PHE A 55 5.71 -4.75 1.11
N ILE A 56 5.43 -5.95 1.60
CA ILE A 56 4.15 -6.63 1.45
C ILE A 56 3.67 -7.00 2.83
N SER A 57 2.40 -6.82 3.10
CA SER A 57 1.78 -7.20 4.35
C SER A 57 0.41 -7.83 4.10
N PHE A 58 0.09 -8.85 4.89
CA PHE A 58 -1.20 -9.54 4.88
C PHE A 58 -1.70 -9.73 6.30
N HIS A 59 -3.01 -9.61 6.49
CA HIS A 59 -3.66 -9.98 7.74
C HIS A 59 -3.56 -11.49 7.99
N ASP A 60 -3.65 -12.30 6.92
CA ASP A 60 -3.51 -13.74 6.97
C ASP A 60 -2.02 -14.15 6.84
N PRO A 61 -1.38 -14.72 7.88
CA PRO A 61 0.02 -15.11 7.82
C PRO A 61 0.31 -16.24 6.83
N ASP A 62 -0.69 -17.05 6.47
CA ASP A 62 -0.51 -18.11 5.48
C ASP A 62 -0.29 -17.54 4.07
N ARG A 63 -0.85 -16.36 3.79
CA ARG A 63 -0.58 -15.64 2.54
C ARG A 63 0.87 -15.16 2.46
N ILE A 64 1.46 -14.71 3.57
CA ILE A 64 2.89 -14.37 3.62
C ILE A 64 3.73 -15.59 3.33
N ARG A 65 3.44 -16.73 3.97
CA ARG A 65 4.16 -17.99 3.72
C ARG A 65 4.07 -18.43 2.26
N GLN A 66 2.87 -18.32 1.68
CA GLN A 66 2.64 -18.62 0.26
C GLN A 66 3.48 -17.74 -0.66
N ILE A 67 3.45 -16.42 -0.47
CA ILE A 67 4.23 -15.46 -1.28
C ILE A 67 5.74 -15.74 -1.16
N VAL A 68 6.24 -15.90 0.05
CA VAL A 68 7.67 -16.20 0.26
C VAL A 68 8.09 -17.46 -0.49
N ARG A 69 7.29 -18.53 -0.40
CA ARG A 69 7.55 -19.78 -1.15
C ARG A 69 7.61 -19.52 -2.66
N THR A 70 6.61 -18.83 -3.20
CA THR A 70 6.54 -18.56 -4.64
C THR A 70 7.66 -17.63 -5.12
N ILE A 71 8.08 -16.65 -4.30
CA ILE A 71 9.24 -15.81 -4.61
C ILE A 71 10.52 -16.65 -4.68
N LEU A 72 10.70 -17.60 -3.77
CA LEU A 72 11.86 -18.50 -3.79
C LEU A 72 11.88 -19.41 -5.02
N GLU A 73 10.72 -19.80 -5.53
CA GLU A 73 10.57 -20.62 -6.74
C GLU A 73 10.70 -19.79 -8.02
N ASP A 74 10.12 -18.58 -8.05
CA ASP A 74 10.14 -17.66 -9.19
C ASP A 74 10.33 -16.19 -8.70
N PRO A 75 11.59 -15.76 -8.52
CA PRO A 75 11.89 -14.41 -8.02
C PRO A 75 11.75 -13.32 -9.09
N VAL A 76 11.45 -13.67 -10.32
CA VAL A 76 11.40 -12.71 -11.44
C VAL A 76 10.18 -11.80 -11.30
N MET A 77 10.41 -10.50 -11.42
CA MET A 77 9.38 -9.47 -11.41
C MET A 77 9.09 -8.98 -12.85
N PHE A 78 9.12 -7.70 -13.03
CA PHE A 78 8.92 -7.01 -14.30
C PHE A 78 10.16 -6.17 -14.63
N GLU A 79 10.31 -5.77 -15.91
CA GLU A 79 11.42 -4.92 -16.40
C GLU A 79 12.81 -5.45 -16.02
N GLY A 80 12.97 -6.77 -15.87
CA GLY A 80 14.23 -7.39 -15.47
C GLY A 80 14.58 -7.28 -13.99
N LEU A 81 13.68 -6.78 -13.14
CA LEU A 81 13.84 -6.85 -11.68
C LEU A 81 13.75 -8.30 -11.22
N ILE A 82 14.58 -8.64 -10.24
CA ILE A 82 14.62 -9.95 -9.60
C ILE A 82 14.72 -9.73 -8.10
N VAL A 83 13.91 -10.46 -7.32
CA VAL A 83 14.03 -10.45 -5.86
C VAL A 83 15.31 -11.20 -5.47
N THR A 84 16.20 -10.54 -4.78
CA THR A 84 17.49 -11.10 -4.34
C THR A 84 17.49 -11.50 -2.87
N ASP A 85 16.61 -10.90 -2.08
CA ASP A 85 16.50 -11.16 -0.64
C ASP A 85 15.07 -10.95 -0.15
N VAL A 86 14.64 -11.75 0.83
CA VAL A 86 13.34 -11.66 1.50
C VAL A 86 13.56 -11.70 2.99
N SER A 87 13.17 -10.64 3.68
CA SER A 87 13.21 -10.55 5.13
C SER A 87 11.80 -10.52 5.70
N ILE A 88 11.50 -11.40 6.65
CA ILE A 88 10.23 -11.40 7.38
C ILE A 88 10.44 -10.59 8.64
N GLN A 89 9.68 -9.51 8.78
CA GLN A 89 9.70 -8.66 9.95
C GLN A 89 8.60 -9.09 10.93
N PRO A 90 8.87 -9.13 12.24
CA PRO A 90 7.81 -9.29 13.24
C PRO A 90 6.89 -8.06 13.21
N ASP A 91 5.67 -8.24 13.70
CA ASP A 91 4.74 -7.13 13.84
C ASP A 91 5.31 -6.11 14.83
N PRO A 92 5.41 -4.83 14.41
CA PRO A 92 5.88 -3.79 15.31
C PRO A 92 4.84 -3.53 16.42
N ASP A 93 5.30 -3.23 17.62
CA ASP A 93 4.43 -2.68 18.66
C ASP A 93 4.10 -1.22 18.33
N LEU A 94 2.86 -0.98 17.92
CA LEU A 94 2.36 0.33 17.55
C LEU A 94 1.47 0.95 18.62
N SER A 95 1.40 0.37 19.82
CA SER A 95 0.49 0.77 20.90
C SER A 95 0.63 2.23 21.34
N ASN A 96 1.83 2.82 21.16
CA ASN A 96 2.15 4.20 21.50
C ASN A 96 2.29 5.11 20.27
N CYS A 97 1.90 4.66 19.10
CA CYS A 97 2.04 5.43 17.87
C CYS A 97 0.73 6.14 17.51
N GLU A 98 0.76 7.45 17.41
CA GLU A 98 -0.37 8.29 16.97
C GLU A 98 -0.21 8.74 15.51
N PHE A 99 1.03 8.78 15.01
CA PHE A 99 1.36 9.27 13.67
C PHE A 99 2.00 8.17 12.85
N PHE A 100 1.59 8.08 11.59
CA PHE A 100 2.05 7.03 10.69
C PHE A 100 2.39 7.58 9.31
N LYS A 101 3.54 7.17 8.80
CA LYS A 101 3.99 7.51 7.45
C LYS A 101 3.45 6.49 6.47
N ILE A 102 2.79 6.95 5.43
CA ILE A 102 2.23 6.08 4.41
C ILE A 102 3.31 5.69 3.41
N GLY A 103 3.53 4.38 3.23
CA GLY A 103 4.51 3.84 2.26
C GLY A 103 3.99 3.81 0.82
N SER A 104 2.69 4.06 0.60
CA SER A 104 2.05 4.13 -0.71
C SER A 104 0.86 5.08 -0.67
N PRO A 105 0.40 5.62 -1.82
CA PRO A 105 -0.77 6.48 -1.85
C PRO A 105 -2.01 5.80 -1.28
N VAL A 106 -2.77 6.52 -0.47
CA VAL A 106 -4.11 6.09 -0.05
C VAL A 106 -5.10 6.46 -1.14
N PHE A 107 -5.81 5.46 -1.62
CA PHE A 107 -6.82 5.61 -2.64
C PHE A 107 -8.21 5.49 -2.01
N ILE A 108 -8.97 6.58 -2.01
CA ILE A 108 -10.32 6.61 -1.47
C ILE A 108 -11.28 6.73 -2.64
N GLN A 109 -12.11 5.72 -2.82
CA GLN A 109 -13.11 5.66 -3.88
C GLN A 109 -14.45 5.19 -3.32
N ARG A 110 -15.52 5.77 -3.82
CA ARG A 110 -16.89 5.30 -3.57
C ARG A 110 -17.66 5.20 -4.88
N ARG A 111 -18.42 4.15 -5.00
CA ARG A 111 -19.39 4.00 -6.09
C ARG A 111 -20.62 4.84 -5.74
N LEU A 112 -21.05 5.68 -6.69
CA LEU A 112 -22.24 6.50 -6.56
C LEU A 112 -23.49 5.74 -7.00
N GLU A 113 -24.67 6.28 -6.72
CA GLU A 113 -25.96 5.67 -7.08
C GLU A 113 -26.14 5.53 -8.60
N ASP A 114 -25.59 6.45 -9.38
CA ASP A 114 -25.57 6.41 -10.85
C ASP A 114 -24.59 5.37 -11.43
N GLY A 115 -23.90 4.59 -10.57
CA GLY A 115 -22.91 3.60 -10.94
C GLY A 115 -21.53 4.15 -11.28
N SER A 116 -21.33 5.48 -11.28
CA SER A 116 -20.01 6.09 -11.45
C SER A 116 -19.16 5.94 -10.19
N ASN A 117 -17.84 6.16 -10.34
CA ASN A 117 -16.90 6.14 -9.21
C ASN A 117 -16.45 7.56 -8.90
N LYS A 118 -16.62 7.98 -7.65
CA LYS A 118 -16.05 9.23 -7.13
C LYS A 118 -14.77 8.93 -6.36
N HIS A 119 -13.72 9.69 -6.68
CA HIS A 119 -12.44 9.67 -5.99
C HIS A 119 -12.37 10.82 -5.01
N TYR A 120 -11.83 10.55 -3.85
CA TYR A 120 -11.65 11.53 -2.78
C TYR A 120 -10.18 11.70 -2.47
N THR A 121 -9.79 12.94 -2.21
CA THR A 121 -8.45 13.31 -1.81
C THR A 121 -8.43 13.68 -0.32
N TYR A 122 -7.25 13.87 0.24
CA TYR A 122 -7.09 14.34 1.62
C TYR A 122 -7.68 15.75 1.83
N GLU A 123 -7.93 16.52 0.78
CA GLU A 123 -8.56 17.86 0.81
C GLU A 123 -10.08 17.77 0.97
N ASP A 124 -10.66 16.62 0.68
CA ASP A 124 -12.09 16.41 0.87
C ASP A 124 -12.39 16.21 2.36
N THR A 125 -13.26 17.03 2.91
CA THR A 125 -13.64 17.02 4.34
C THR A 125 -14.19 15.67 4.81
N VAL A 126 -14.72 14.86 3.91
CA VAL A 126 -15.28 13.53 4.22
C VAL A 126 -14.25 12.40 4.13
N ALA A 127 -13.04 12.68 3.65
CA ALA A 127 -12.04 11.64 3.39
C ALA A 127 -11.66 10.85 4.65
N GLY A 128 -11.49 11.52 5.78
CA GLY A 128 -11.24 10.89 7.07
C GLY A 128 -12.35 9.90 7.44
N ASN A 129 -13.60 10.33 7.38
CA ASN A 129 -14.76 9.48 7.71
C ASN A 129 -14.86 8.27 6.78
N LEU A 130 -14.58 8.43 5.49
CA LEU A 130 -14.60 7.32 4.52
C LEU A 130 -13.50 6.29 4.79
N LEU A 131 -12.34 6.74 5.30
CA LEU A 131 -11.29 5.83 5.75
C LEU A 131 -11.68 5.14 7.07
N GLU A 132 -12.22 5.85 8.04
CA GLU A 132 -12.74 5.26 9.30
C GLU A 132 -13.75 4.15 8.99
N GLU A 133 -14.70 4.40 8.10
CA GLU A 133 -15.68 3.39 7.64
C GLU A 133 -14.99 2.17 7.04
N THR A 134 -14.04 2.39 6.13
CA THR A 134 -13.28 1.30 5.50
C THR A 134 -12.53 0.46 6.53
N LEU A 135 -11.95 1.10 7.53
CA LEU A 135 -11.20 0.41 8.57
C LEU A 135 -12.08 -0.36 9.53
N ARG A 136 -13.19 0.22 9.98
CA ARG A 136 -14.18 -0.50 10.80
C ARG A 136 -14.65 -1.76 10.08
N HIS A 137 -14.89 -1.67 8.76
CA HIS A 137 -15.24 -2.83 7.97
C HIS A 137 -14.09 -3.86 7.93
N LYS A 138 -12.82 -3.42 7.78
CA LYS A 138 -11.67 -4.32 7.87
C LYS A 138 -11.53 -4.96 9.25
N MET A 139 -11.71 -4.19 10.32
CA MET A 139 -11.71 -4.72 11.70
C MET A 139 -12.78 -5.79 11.89
N GLN A 140 -14.00 -5.53 11.42
CA GLN A 140 -15.10 -6.50 11.47
C GLN A 140 -14.76 -7.80 10.72
N VAL A 141 -14.21 -7.70 9.50
CA VAL A 141 -13.79 -8.87 8.71
C VAL A 141 -12.64 -9.62 9.39
N ALA A 142 -11.76 -8.90 10.08
CA ALA A 142 -10.67 -9.47 10.87
C ALA A 142 -11.12 -10.09 12.20
N GLY A 143 -12.41 -9.98 12.57
CA GLY A 143 -12.92 -10.43 13.88
C GLY A 143 -12.47 -9.58 15.06
N LEU A 144 -12.00 -8.35 14.80
CA LEU A 144 -11.60 -7.41 15.83
C LEU A 144 -12.82 -6.67 16.40
N PRO A 145 -12.79 -6.25 17.68
CA PRO A 145 -13.86 -5.48 18.27
C PRO A 145 -14.04 -4.11 17.58
N ASP A 146 -15.28 -3.63 17.49
CA ASP A 146 -15.55 -2.28 16.97
C ASP A 146 -14.99 -1.22 17.93
N ASP A 147 -14.02 -0.47 17.44
CA ASP A 147 -13.46 0.66 18.19
C ASP A 147 -14.15 1.96 17.75
N ARG A 148 -15.07 2.45 18.58
CA ARG A 148 -15.78 3.71 18.34
C ARG A 148 -14.93 4.95 18.56
N THR A 149 -13.76 4.81 19.18
CA THR A 149 -12.81 5.92 19.39
C THR A 149 -11.93 6.17 18.18
N LEU A 150 -11.90 5.21 17.24
CA LEU A 150 -11.12 5.35 16.01
C LEU A 150 -11.49 6.63 15.26
N LYS A 151 -10.51 7.51 15.08
CA LYS A 151 -10.61 8.76 14.34
C LYS A 151 -9.45 8.88 13.37
N ILE A 152 -9.75 9.37 12.16
CA ILE A 152 -8.74 9.59 11.11
C ILE A 152 -8.73 11.05 10.70
N SER A 153 -7.55 11.67 10.77
CA SER A 153 -7.31 13.00 10.21
C SER A 153 -6.04 13.01 9.37
N PHE A 154 -5.98 13.84 8.37
CA PHE A 154 -4.80 14.03 7.54
C PHE A 154 -3.95 15.18 8.08
N ALA A 155 -2.64 14.97 8.22
CA ALA A 155 -1.71 16.04 8.56
C ALA A 155 -1.46 16.90 7.31
N THR A 156 -2.33 17.89 7.07
CA THR A 156 -2.31 18.72 5.86
C THR A 156 -1.11 19.67 5.79
N GLU A 157 -0.46 19.93 6.93
CA GLU A 157 0.72 20.79 7.03
C GLU A 157 2.03 20.07 6.66
N TYR A 158 1.96 18.75 6.50
CA TYR A 158 3.15 17.97 6.16
C TYR A 158 3.57 18.24 4.70
N PRO A 159 4.89 18.31 4.41
CA PRO A 159 5.35 18.58 3.05
C PRO A 159 4.83 17.54 2.08
N LYS A 160 4.12 18.02 1.06
CA LYS A 160 3.47 17.20 0.03
C LYS A 160 4.44 16.94 -1.10
N THR A 161 4.75 15.69 -1.37
CA THR A 161 5.44 15.32 -2.60
C THR A 161 4.38 14.95 -3.64
N LEU A 162 4.14 15.83 -4.61
CA LEU A 162 3.28 15.56 -5.75
C LEU A 162 4.07 14.73 -6.76
N LEU A 163 3.73 13.46 -6.92
CA LEU A 163 4.20 12.66 -8.03
C LEU A 163 3.20 12.75 -9.20
N SER A 164 3.63 13.48 -10.24
CA SER A 164 3.13 13.53 -11.61
C SER A 164 1.61 13.51 -11.89
N ARG A 165 1.13 14.62 -12.43
CA ARG A 165 -0.24 14.81 -12.98
C ARG A 165 -0.58 13.95 -14.22
N LYS A 166 0.34 13.22 -14.82
CA LYS A 166 0.13 12.58 -16.13
C LYS A 166 -0.66 11.28 -16.12
N SER A 167 -0.89 10.66 -14.96
CA SER A 167 -1.60 9.37 -14.84
C SER A 167 -2.98 9.44 -14.19
N GLY A 168 -3.49 10.61 -13.91
CA GLY A 168 -4.78 10.77 -13.20
C GLY A 168 -4.72 10.35 -11.71
N TRP A 169 -3.56 10.01 -11.18
CA TRP A 169 -3.36 9.61 -9.79
C TRP A 169 -2.73 10.77 -9.03
N ILE A 170 -3.41 11.25 -8.00
CA ILE A 170 -2.85 12.21 -7.05
C ILE A 170 -2.25 11.43 -5.91
N VAL A 171 -0.93 11.47 -5.82
CA VAL A 171 -0.19 10.83 -4.72
C VAL A 171 -0.09 11.81 -3.57
N LEU A 172 -0.62 11.44 -2.45
CA LEU A 172 -0.58 12.21 -1.23
C LEU A 172 0.20 11.47 -0.17
N TRP A 173 1.27 12.08 0.31
CA TRP A 173 2.01 11.64 1.48
C TRP A 173 1.31 12.21 2.71
N ASN A 174 0.67 11.36 3.48
CA ASN A 174 0.18 11.72 4.81
C ASN A 174 0.32 10.52 5.75
N TYR A 175 0.61 10.82 7.00
CA TYR A 175 0.79 9.85 8.07
C TYR A 175 -0.52 9.19 8.44
N TRP A 176 -0.55 7.86 8.49
CA TRP A 176 -1.66 7.19 9.16
C TRP A 176 -1.46 5.74 9.55
N ASN A 177 -1.99 5.49 10.71
CA ASN A 177 -2.04 4.18 11.33
C ASN A 177 -3.34 3.48 11.05
N ILE A 178 -3.28 2.23 10.75
CA ILE A 178 -4.15 1.25 11.37
C ILE A 178 -3.54 -0.13 11.28
N ALA A 179 -3.39 -0.61 12.48
CA ALA A 179 -3.23 -1.97 12.95
C ALA A 179 -3.06 -3.04 11.89
N ASN A 180 -1.98 -3.74 12.09
CA ASN A 180 -1.64 -5.01 11.50
C ASN A 180 -1.22 -4.90 10.04
N TYR A 181 0.10 -4.74 9.88
CA TYR A 181 0.84 -4.99 8.64
C TYR A 181 0.98 -3.80 7.67
N MET A 182 1.43 -2.67 8.17
CA MET A 182 2.24 -1.77 7.36
C MET A 182 3.65 -1.76 7.94
N VAL A 183 4.65 -2.10 7.16
CA VAL A 183 6.04 -2.01 7.59
C VAL A 183 6.44 -0.56 7.51
N PHE A 184 6.84 0.00 8.64
CA PHE A 184 7.30 1.37 8.79
C PHE A 184 8.81 1.42 8.86
N TRP A 185 9.39 2.44 8.24
CA TRP A 185 10.78 2.79 8.40
C TRP A 185 10.88 3.90 9.46
N ASN A 186 11.66 3.66 10.52
CA ASN A 186 12.21 4.72 11.37
C ASN A 186 13.56 5.12 10.78
N GLU A 187 13.76 6.45 10.55
CA GLU A 187 15.10 7.01 10.36
C GLU A 187 15.88 6.95 11.66
#